data_e1952c457735166b8df6cb262e637cf7
#
_entry.id   e1952c457735166b8df6cb262e637cf7
#
_cell.length_a   1.000
_cell.length_b   1.000
_cell.length_c   1.000
_cell.angle_alpha   90.00
_cell.angle_beta   90.00
_cell.angle_gamma   90.00
#
_symmetry.space_group_name_H-M   'P 1'
#
loop_
_entity.id
_entity.type
_entity.pdbx_description
1 polymer ?
#
loop_
_entity_poly.entity_id
_entity_poly.type
_entity_poly.pdbx_seq_one_letter_code
_entity_poly.pdbx_strand_id
1 'polypeptide(L)'
;MPARRFHQVLFVDDFFRSSDNGLHYVPANRRFLQGFFGSALGRLGLPMREIAPRSHGGTIDVARAMALLGLPATPAGWARACVADLAPLRGLEGLPAFGPGCLVIGWGLTPALQHCIDRGGASYLDIEIDPRRFTEHLHFCARTNDARIRAALEARAIDEELFWNHAAAIRGRFARRGAGALFDPRLRVGLFFGQSLVDLSLVSGGRSQHPSAVIGALRTLAQEVDLLVVKPHPYEPALHDLAPIARAIPNVAWTRENTYALLSAENLRFVAGLSSSVLTEARYFLQPVRALIRADRNAPECLPAACSPWLPVGPELGALDFMLDACSAPGEEAAAPPAGAGAWPADAIARAFSTRWGLDDRDPGLQALPELVLGRDYAFRTGNPATAWLAHGWSEPDDVDTWSEGSLACLVIPLPPAAVFAHPLQGQAPAQRLRVRIDYRCEAQSTRVVALLDGAMLPGQRTSGAWRRSLVFELVPSPQRKCLVLQFFVGEAADAEVAEGADEPVVRSGFTLRRLRVSMSPAGAGDVAALPQPDTTTAPTERALDRMLRLFVQSARRAAG
;
A
#
# COMPACT_ATOMS: atom_id res chain seq x y z
N MET A 1 -27.72 7.12 40.16
CA MET A 1 -26.87 6.72 39.04
C MET A 1 -26.95 5.21 38.95
N PRO A 2 -27.08 4.63 37.75
CA PRO A 2 -27.07 3.17 37.60
C PRO A 2 -25.77 2.58 38.18
N ALA A 3 -25.83 1.35 38.68
CA ALA A 3 -24.66 0.66 39.19
C ALA A 3 -23.70 0.45 38.02
N ARG A 4 -22.43 0.84 38.19
CA ARG A 4 -21.43 0.80 37.13
C ARG A 4 -20.78 -0.54 37.09
N ARG A 5 -20.63 -1.09 35.91
CA ARG A 5 -19.91 -2.31 35.67
C ARG A 5 -18.39 -2.10 35.69
N PHE A 6 -17.94 -0.93 35.25
CA PHE A 6 -16.53 -0.56 35.23
C PHE A 6 -16.25 0.56 36.24
N HIS A 7 -15.09 0.52 36.85
CA HIS A 7 -14.59 1.53 37.79
C HIS A 7 -13.48 2.40 37.19
N GLN A 8 -12.90 2.02 36.07
CA GLN A 8 -11.89 2.78 35.32
C GLN A 8 -11.86 2.40 33.85
N VAL A 9 -11.37 3.35 33.03
CA VAL A 9 -11.10 3.15 31.61
C VAL A 9 -9.63 3.42 31.32
N LEU A 10 -8.98 2.52 30.59
CA LEU A 10 -7.60 2.61 30.16
C LEU A 10 -7.54 2.77 28.64
N PHE A 11 -6.90 3.84 28.16
CA PHE A 11 -6.62 4.01 26.74
C PHE A 11 -5.24 3.45 26.42
N VAL A 12 -5.19 2.49 25.49
CA VAL A 12 -3.99 1.73 25.13
C VAL A 12 -3.89 1.62 23.62
N ASP A 13 -2.70 1.65 23.10
CA ASP A 13 -2.39 1.25 21.72
C ASP A 13 -1.12 0.40 21.69
N ASP A 14 -0.61 0.07 20.48
CA ASP A 14 0.61 -0.72 20.35
C ASP A 14 1.84 0.11 20.72
N PHE A 15 2.22 0.10 21.99
CA PHE A 15 3.37 0.83 22.50
C PHE A 15 4.73 0.15 22.23
N PHE A 16 4.75 -1.05 21.64
CA PHE A 16 5.97 -1.74 21.22
C PHE A 16 6.37 -1.48 19.80
N ARG A 17 5.49 -0.88 18.97
CA ARG A 17 5.72 -0.71 17.55
C ARG A 17 7.06 -0.04 17.27
N SER A 18 7.88 -0.69 16.45
CA SER A 18 9.22 -0.23 16.11
C SER A 18 9.41 -0.23 14.59
N SER A 19 10.22 0.71 14.12
CA SER A 19 10.72 0.80 12.74
C SER A 19 12.24 0.66 12.75
N ASP A 20 12.88 0.68 11.59
CA ASP A 20 14.35 0.69 11.47
C ASP A 20 15.00 1.90 12.17
N ASN A 21 14.23 2.98 12.34
CA ASN A 21 14.66 4.20 13.02
C ASN A 21 14.36 4.21 14.54
N GLY A 22 13.96 3.05 15.11
CA GLY A 22 13.63 2.93 16.53
C GLY A 22 12.13 2.83 16.80
N LEU A 23 11.67 3.33 17.96
CA LEU A 23 10.26 3.30 18.34
C LEU A 23 9.39 4.10 17.37
N HIS A 24 8.43 3.43 16.73
CA HIS A 24 7.46 4.03 15.82
C HIS A 24 6.08 4.13 16.49
N TYR A 25 5.97 4.99 17.48
CA TYR A 25 4.72 5.19 18.21
C TYR A 25 3.91 6.35 17.65
N VAL A 26 2.61 6.12 17.39
CA VAL A 26 1.69 7.11 16.82
C VAL A 26 0.66 7.54 17.86
N PRO A 27 0.93 8.55 18.69
CA PRO A 27 0.04 8.96 19.78
C PRO A 27 -1.29 9.57 19.28
N ALA A 28 -1.37 9.95 18.00
CA ALA A 28 -2.56 10.60 17.43
C ALA A 28 -3.80 9.73 17.50
N ASN A 29 -3.69 8.41 17.30
CA ASN A 29 -4.82 7.49 17.31
C ASN A 29 -5.42 7.38 18.71
N ARG A 30 -4.58 7.21 19.74
CA ARG A 30 -5.02 7.16 21.14
C ARG A 30 -5.66 8.48 21.58
N ARG A 31 -5.03 9.61 21.27
CA ARG A 31 -5.58 10.93 21.59
C ARG A 31 -6.93 11.16 20.91
N PHE A 32 -7.08 10.68 19.69
CA PHE A 32 -8.37 10.70 19.02
C PHE A 32 -9.42 9.91 19.80
N LEU A 33 -9.12 8.66 20.20
CA LEU A 33 -10.06 7.84 21.00
C LEU A 33 -10.43 8.50 22.33
N GLN A 34 -9.47 9.13 23.00
CA GLN A 34 -9.74 9.88 24.23
C GLN A 34 -10.69 11.06 24.00
N GLY A 35 -10.49 11.85 22.94
CA GLY A 35 -11.40 12.91 22.55
C GLY A 35 -12.77 12.35 22.18
N PHE A 36 -12.79 11.26 21.43
CA PHE A 36 -13.98 10.63 20.91
C PHE A 36 -14.89 10.06 22.00
N PHE A 37 -14.33 9.35 22.98
CA PHE A 37 -15.11 8.76 24.10
C PHE A 37 -15.16 9.64 25.35
N GLY A 38 -14.28 10.61 25.47
CA GLY A 38 -14.05 11.34 26.72
C GLY A 38 -15.30 12.04 27.29
N SER A 39 -16.12 12.63 26.42
CA SER A 39 -17.36 13.29 26.86
C SER A 39 -18.36 12.29 27.46
N ALA A 40 -18.60 11.16 26.79
CA ALA A 40 -19.52 10.12 27.24
C ALA A 40 -19.04 9.47 28.54
N LEU A 41 -17.76 9.09 28.60
CA LEU A 41 -17.12 8.49 29.79
C LEU A 41 -17.10 9.46 30.99
N GLY A 42 -16.86 10.76 30.73
CA GLY A 42 -16.91 11.79 31.77
C GLY A 42 -18.32 11.96 32.37
N ARG A 43 -19.36 11.91 31.56
CA ARG A 43 -20.76 11.92 32.02
C ARG A 43 -21.10 10.69 32.86
N LEU A 44 -20.49 9.53 32.53
CA LEU A 44 -20.59 8.34 33.34
C LEU A 44 -19.73 8.42 34.61
N GLY A 45 -18.89 9.44 34.78
CA GLY A 45 -17.97 9.63 35.89
C GLY A 45 -16.96 8.48 35.99
N LEU A 46 -16.53 7.92 34.87
CA LEU A 46 -15.51 6.89 34.82
C LEU A 46 -14.11 7.55 34.76
N PRO A 47 -13.22 7.25 35.71
CA PRO A 47 -11.82 7.70 35.64
C PRO A 47 -11.13 7.16 34.40
N MET A 48 -10.42 8.03 33.69
CA MET A 48 -9.70 7.71 32.46
C MET A 48 -8.18 7.80 32.69
N ARG A 49 -7.43 6.84 32.22
CA ARG A 49 -5.96 6.83 32.27
C ARG A 49 -5.40 6.42 30.91
N GLU A 50 -4.20 6.90 30.61
CA GLU A 50 -3.45 6.53 29.41
C GLU A 50 -2.31 5.57 29.73
N ILE A 51 -2.09 4.63 28.82
CA ILE A 51 -0.90 3.75 28.82
C ILE A 51 -0.11 4.09 27.56
N ALA A 52 1.06 4.69 27.73
CA ALA A 52 1.88 5.17 26.65
C ALA A 52 3.38 5.06 26.99
N PRO A 53 4.27 5.05 25.97
CA PRO A 53 5.72 5.14 26.17
C PRO A 53 6.12 6.42 26.90
N ARG A 54 7.16 6.33 27.75
CA ARG A 54 7.77 7.51 28.42
C ARG A 54 8.22 8.57 27.42
N SER A 55 8.76 8.16 26.28
CA SER A 55 9.17 9.07 25.19
C SER A 55 8.04 9.92 24.60
N HIS A 56 6.78 9.57 24.89
CA HIS A 56 5.59 10.25 24.40
C HIS A 56 4.66 10.70 25.55
N GLY A 57 5.26 11.05 26.69
CA GLY A 57 4.54 11.59 27.85
C GLY A 57 3.80 10.55 28.68
N GLY A 58 4.00 9.25 28.43
CA GLY A 58 3.43 8.16 29.21
C GLY A 58 4.36 7.66 30.33
N THR A 59 4.05 6.49 30.83
CA THR A 59 4.75 5.88 31.97
C THR A 59 5.55 4.64 31.61
N ILE A 60 5.33 4.03 30.45
CA ILE A 60 5.96 2.77 30.04
C ILE A 60 7.40 2.99 29.56
N ASP A 61 8.34 2.32 30.20
CA ASP A 61 9.70 2.15 29.67
C ASP A 61 9.71 0.97 28.68
N VAL A 62 9.62 1.29 27.39
CA VAL A 62 9.53 0.29 26.31
C VAL A 62 10.81 -0.53 26.22
N ALA A 63 11.98 0.07 26.39
CA ALA A 63 13.25 -0.65 26.32
C ALA A 63 13.35 -1.72 27.45
N ARG A 64 12.95 -1.35 28.67
CA ARG A 64 12.86 -2.27 29.78
C ARG A 64 11.82 -3.37 29.58
N ALA A 65 10.64 -2.99 29.02
CA ALA A 65 9.60 -3.96 28.70
C ALA A 65 10.09 -5.00 27.68
N MET A 66 10.75 -4.55 26.60
CA MET A 66 11.33 -5.45 25.59
C MET A 66 12.43 -6.35 26.19
N ALA A 67 13.28 -5.80 27.04
CA ALA A 67 14.31 -6.58 27.74
C ALA A 67 13.71 -7.67 28.66
N LEU A 68 12.62 -7.37 29.38
CA LEU A 68 11.90 -8.36 30.22
C LEU A 68 11.28 -9.49 29.38
N LEU A 69 10.89 -9.19 28.13
CA LEU A 69 10.41 -10.18 27.15
C LEU A 69 11.56 -10.94 26.47
N GLY A 70 12.83 -10.60 26.73
CA GLY A 70 13.99 -11.16 26.03
C GLY A 70 14.01 -10.80 24.54
N LEU A 71 13.46 -9.64 24.17
CA LEU A 71 13.31 -9.20 22.78
C LEU A 71 14.11 -7.92 22.52
N PRO A 72 14.74 -7.78 21.33
CA PRO A 72 15.38 -6.52 20.95
C PRO A 72 14.34 -5.45 20.61
N ALA A 73 14.66 -4.18 20.85
CA ALA A 73 13.83 -3.04 20.43
C ALA A 73 14.04 -2.74 18.92
N THR A 74 13.61 -3.65 18.07
CA THR A 74 13.72 -3.62 16.61
C THR A 74 12.40 -4.05 15.98
N PRO A 75 12.17 -3.85 14.65
CA PRO A 75 10.98 -4.36 13.98
C PRO A 75 10.75 -5.86 14.18
N ALA A 76 11.81 -6.66 14.16
CA ALA A 76 11.72 -8.10 14.40
C ALA A 76 11.32 -8.42 15.85
N GLY A 77 11.84 -7.67 16.83
CA GLY A 77 11.43 -7.80 18.22
C GLY A 77 10.00 -7.35 18.45
N TRP A 78 9.60 -6.25 17.84
CA TRP A 78 8.20 -5.80 17.86
C TRP A 78 7.25 -6.86 17.32
N ALA A 79 7.52 -7.41 16.14
CA ALA A 79 6.66 -8.44 15.55
C ALA A 79 6.50 -9.66 16.48
N ARG A 80 7.58 -10.07 17.16
CA ARG A 80 7.52 -11.14 18.18
C ARG A 80 6.73 -10.72 19.41
N ALA A 81 6.87 -9.46 19.86
CA ALA A 81 6.12 -8.93 21.00
C ALA A 81 4.60 -8.91 20.73
N CYS A 82 4.17 -8.74 19.47
CA CYS A 82 2.75 -8.75 19.11
C CYS A 82 2.00 -10.05 19.46
N VAL A 83 2.73 -11.18 19.58
CA VAL A 83 2.17 -12.50 19.88
C VAL A 83 2.80 -13.14 21.13
N ALA A 84 3.66 -12.42 21.83
CA ALA A 84 4.35 -12.92 23.02
C ALA A 84 3.41 -13.03 24.23
N ASP A 85 3.76 -13.91 25.18
CA ASP A 85 3.15 -13.86 26.50
C ASP A 85 3.70 -12.64 27.27
N LEU A 86 2.82 -11.72 27.65
CA LEU A 86 3.17 -10.52 28.39
C LEU A 86 3.22 -10.72 29.92
N ALA A 87 3.11 -11.95 30.43
CA ALA A 87 3.20 -12.24 31.84
C ALA A 87 4.50 -11.72 32.51
N PRO A 88 5.69 -11.72 31.85
CA PRO A 88 6.90 -11.13 32.40
C PRO A 88 6.80 -9.62 32.67
N LEU A 89 5.84 -8.92 32.11
CA LEU A 89 5.63 -7.49 32.31
C LEU A 89 4.77 -7.17 33.54
N ARG A 90 4.29 -8.17 34.28
CA ARG A 90 3.57 -7.97 35.52
C ARG A 90 4.46 -7.22 36.53
N GLY A 91 3.92 -6.09 37.05
CA GLY A 91 4.67 -5.23 37.96
C GLY A 91 5.65 -4.26 37.27
N LEU A 92 5.69 -4.22 35.95
CA LEU A 92 6.40 -3.16 35.22
C LEU A 92 5.81 -1.81 35.62
N GLU A 93 6.68 -0.90 36.09
CA GLU A 93 6.27 0.45 36.44
C GLU A 93 5.54 1.13 35.25
N GLY A 94 4.37 1.70 35.52
CA GLY A 94 3.56 2.38 34.54
C GLY A 94 2.58 1.48 33.76
N LEU A 95 2.72 0.16 33.80
CA LEU A 95 1.76 -0.78 33.25
C LEU A 95 0.80 -1.23 34.37
N PRO A 96 -0.47 -0.76 34.35
CA PRO A 96 -1.44 -1.16 35.36
C PRO A 96 -1.81 -2.63 35.18
N ALA A 97 -2.26 -3.26 36.28
CA ALA A 97 -2.89 -4.57 36.20
C ALA A 97 -4.23 -4.45 35.46
N PHE A 98 -4.44 -5.28 34.43
CA PHE A 98 -5.74 -5.43 33.79
C PHE A 98 -6.59 -6.39 34.66
N GLY A 99 -7.55 -5.81 35.39
CA GLY A 99 -8.38 -6.59 36.33
C GLY A 99 -9.87 -6.44 36.07
N PRO A 100 -10.70 -7.25 36.78
CA PRO A 100 -12.15 -7.10 36.68
C PRO A 100 -12.63 -5.67 36.95
N GLY A 101 -13.64 -5.21 36.21
CA GLY A 101 -14.14 -3.84 36.31
C GLY A 101 -13.28 -2.77 35.63
N CYS A 102 -12.25 -3.19 34.87
CA CYS A 102 -11.47 -2.32 34.00
C CYS A 102 -11.96 -2.47 32.54
N LEU A 103 -12.20 -1.35 31.86
CA LEU A 103 -12.44 -1.29 30.43
C LEU A 103 -11.19 -0.75 29.74
N VAL A 104 -10.65 -1.50 28.79
CA VAL A 104 -9.53 -1.08 27.94
C VAL A 104 -10.06 -0.66 26.58
N ILE A 105 -9.85 0.59 26.17
CA ILE A 105 -10.16 1.08 24.84
C ILE A 105 -8.86 1.25 24.08
N GLY A 106 -8.71 0.56 22.95
CA GLY A 106 -7.48 0.55 22.20
C GLY A 106 -7.67 0.78 20.71
N TRP A 107 -6.58 1.21 20.07
CA TRP A 107 -6.49 1.32 18.63
C TRP A 107 -5.56 0.23 18.11
N GLY A 108 -6.13 -0.79 17.46
CA GLY A 108 -5.36 -1.89 16.91
C GLY A 108 -4.57 -2.65 17.98
N LEU A 109 -5.27 -3.17 18.99
CA LEU A 109 -4.63 -3.96 20.03
C LEU A 109 -3.96 -5.20 19.44
N THR A 110 -2.69 -5.44 19.81
CA THR A 110 -1.98 -6.64 19.42
C THR A 110 -2.59 -7.89 20.07
N PRO A 111 -2.50 -9.08 19.47
CA PRO A 111 -2.95 -10.32 20.08
C PRO A 111 -2.39 -10.52 21.50
N ALA A 112 -1.11 -10.19 21.72
CA ALA A 112 -0.48 -10.28 23.04
C ALA A 112 -1.17 -9.40 24.09
N LEU A 113 -1.51 -8.15 23.74
CA LEU A 113 -2.25 -7.25 24.62
C LEU A 113 -3.67 -7.76 24.90
N GLN A 114 -4.37 -8.23 23.86
CA GLN A 114 -5.71 -8.79 24.04
C GLN A 114 -5.71 -10.01 24.98
N HIS A 115 -4.75 -10.93 24.83
CA HIS A 115 -4.59 -12.04 25.76
C HIS A 115 -4.24 -11.58 27.18
N CYS A 116 -3.39 -10.56 27.32
CA CYS A 116 -3.02 -10.02 28.62
C CYS A 116 -4.21 -9.40 29.34
N ILE A 117 -5.04 -8.64 28.61
CA ILE A 117 -6.27 -8.02 29.13
C ILE A 117 -7.29 -9.09 29.52
N ASP A 118 -7.54 -10.06 28.63
CA ASP A 118 -8.49 -11.14 28.84
C ASP A 118 -8.13 -12.01 30.05
N ARG A 119 -6.87 -12.46 30.15
CA ARG A 119 -6.37 -13.23 31.31
C ARG A 119 -6.43 -12.46 32.61
N GLY A 120 -6.34 -11.14 32.57
CA GLY A 120 -6.51 -10.28 33.73
C GLY A 120 -7.97 -10.15 34.19
N GLY A 121 -8.94 -10.58 33.39
CA GLY A 121 -10.37 -10.44 33.62
C GLY A 121 -10.91 -9.05 33.30
N ALA A 122 -10.17 -8.23 32.54
CA ALA A 122 -10.64 -6.94 32.04
C ALA A 122 -11.37 -7.12 30.70
N SER A 123 -12.29 -6.18 30.42
CA SER A 123 -12.95 -6.08 29.12
C SER A 123 -12.17 -5.13 28.21
N TYR A 124 -12.19 -5.39 26.91
CA TYR A 124 -11.63 -4.44 25.94
C TYR A 124 -12.61 -4.09 24.82
N LEU A 125 -12.40 -2.90 24.25
CA LEU A 125 -12.97 -2.40 23.02
C LEU A 125 -11.81 -2.02 22.09
N ASP A 126 -11.52 -2.89 21.12
CA ASP A 126 -10.46 -2.71 20.13
C ASP A 126 -11.05 -2.09 18.87
N ILE A 127 -10.50 -0.97 18.42
CA ILE A 127 -11.09 -0.12 17.38
C ILE A 127 -10.05 0.14 16.30
N GLU A 128 -10.48 0.18 15.06
CA GLU A 128 -9.70 0.64 13.90
C GLU A 128 -10.60 1.32 12.87
N ILE A 129 -9.99 1.97 11.87
CA ILE A 129 -10.72 2.39 10.67
C ILE A 129 -11.18 1.15 9.92
N ASP A 130 -12.45 1.14 9.55
CA ASP A 130 -12.99 0.06 8.71
C ASP A 130 -12.23 -0.03 7.39
N PRO A 131 -11.90 -1.24 6.92
CA PRO A 131 -11.20 -1.41 5.65
C PRO A 131 -12.00 -0.90 4.44
N ARG A 132 -13.32 -0.80 4.51
CA ARG A 132 -14.20 -0.35 3.42
C ARG A 132 -14.30 1.16 3.39
N ARG A 133 -13.34 1.82 2.72
CA ARG A 133 -13.15 3.28 2.71
C ARG A 133 -13.79 3.98 1.53
N PHE A 134 -14.46 3.25 0.65
CA PHE A 134 -15.12 3.77 -0.55
C PHE A 134 -16.52 4.36 -0.28
N THR A 135 -17.00 4.33 0.95
CA THR A 135 -18.28 4.93 1.35
C THR A 135 -18.19 6.45 1.48
N GLU A 136 -19.32 7.14 1.46
CA GLU A 136 -19.37 8.60 1.61
C GLU A 136 -18.72 9.07 2.92
N HIS A 137 -18.92 8.30 4.00
CA HIS A 137 -18.32 8.54 5.30
C HIS A 137 -17.41 7.38 5.69
N LEU A 138 -16.31 7.69 6.37
CA LEU A 138 -15.48 6.65 6.98
C LEU A 138 -16.19 6.06 8.20
N HIS A 139 -15.98 4.79 8.41
CA HIS A 139 -16.50 4.03 9.52
C HIS A 139 -15.37 3.46 10.37
N PHE A 140 -15.71 3.06 11.59
CA PHE A 140 -14.84 2.21 12.41
C PHE A 140 -15.18 0.74 12.17
N CYS A 141 -14.24 -0.12 12.50
CA CYS A 141 -14.53 -1.48 12.90
C CYS A 141 -14.12 -1.67 14.35
N ALA A 142 -14.91 -2.42 15.09
CA ALA A 142 -14.68 -2.67 16.51
C ALA A 142 -14.86 -4.14 16.85
N ARG A 143 -14.11 -4.62 17.83
CA ARG A 143 -14.23 -5.96 18.42
C ARG A 143 -13.97 -5.92 19.92
N THR A 144 -14.40 -6.96 20.63
CA THR A 144 -14.34 -7.03 22.08
C THR A 144 -14.29 -8.49 22.58
N ASN A 145 -13.84 -8.71 23.82
CA ASN A 145 -14.00 -9.98 24.55
C ASN A 145 -15.22 -9.99 25.46
N ASP A 146 -16.04 -8.93 25.43
CA ASP A 146 -17.12 -8.73 26.35
C ASP A 146 -18.49 -8.89 25.66
N ALA A 147 -19.33 -9.81 26.16
CA ALA A 147 -20.60 -10.14 25.54
C ALA A 147 -21.59 -8.98 25.47
N ARG A 148 -21.60 -8.07 26.48
CA ARG A 148 -22.51 -6.93 26.50
C ARG A 148 -22.05 -5.82 25.56
N ILE A 149 -20.75 -5.51 25.57
CA ILE A 149 -20.19 -4.58 24.59
C ILE A 149 -20.44 -5.11 23.18
N ARG A 150 -20.26 -6.42 22.98
CA ARG A 150 -20.56 -7.06 21.70
C ARG A 150 -22.01 -6.86 21.27
N ALA A 151 -22.98 -7.12 22.16
CA ALA A 151 -24.40 -6.89 21.86
C ALA A 151 -24.70 -5.42 21.50
N ALA A 152 -24.06 -4.46 22.21
CA ALA A 152 -24.19 -3.05 21.91
C ALA A 152 -23.59 -2.67 20.55
N LEU A 153 -22.50 -3.31 20.13
CA LEU A 153 -21.91 -3.16 18.80
C LEU A 153 -22.79 -3.77 17.70
N GLU A 154 -23.31 -5.01 17.93
CA GLU A 154 -24.21 -5.69 16.99
C GLU A 154 -25.49 -4.89 16.73
N ALA A 155 -26.05 -4.25 17.76
CA ALA A 155 -27.22 -3.39 17.62
C ALA A 155 -26.97 -2.12 16.78
N ARG A 156 -25.71 -1.75 16.56
CA ARG A 156 -25.29 -0.55 15.80
C ARG A 156 -24.43 -0.90 14.60
N ALA A 157 -24.31 -2.18 14.29
CA ALA A 157 -23.52 -2.60 13.15
C ALA A 157 -24.13 -2.07 11.84
N ILE A 158 -23.24 -1.58 10.97
CA ILE A 158 -23.63 -1.09 9.66
C ILE A 158 -24.01 -2.27 8.78
N ASP A 159 -25.15 -2.16 8.11
CA ASP A 159 -25.62 -3.18 7.18
C ASP A 159 -24.65 -3.32 6.00
N GLU A 160 -24.30 -4.55 5.67
CA GLU A 160 -23.41 -4.87 4.58
C GLU A 160 -23.95 -4.40 3.22
N GLU A 161 -25.26 -4.29 3.06
CA GLU A 161 -25.90 -3.77 1.85
C GLU A 161 -25.43 -2.35 1.51
N LEU A 162 -25.17 -1.52 2.51
CA LEU A 162 -24.61 -0.17 2.31
C LEU A 162 -23.31 -0.23 1.46
N PHE A 163 -22.40 -1.13 1.80
CA PHE A 163 -21.13 -1.25 1.12
C PHE A 163 -21.29 -1.77 -0.30
N TRP A 164 -22.17 -2.76 -0.53
CA TRP A 164 -22.49 -3.26 -1.87
C TRP A 164 -23.05 -2.16 -2.76
N ASN A 165 -23.97 -1.36 -2.25
CA ASN A 165 -24.61 -0.26 -2.99
C ASN A 165 -23.61 0.83 -3.37
N HIS A 166 -22.72 1.23 -2.44
CA HIS A 166 -21.69 2.22 -2.72
C HIS A 166 -20.67 1.72 -3.76
N ALA A 167 -20.19 0.49 -3.63
CA ALA A 167 -19.26 -0.10 -4.59
C ALA A 167 -19.88 -0.21 -6.00
N ALA A 168 -21.15 -0.61 -6.08
CA ALA A 168 -21.90 -0.68 -7.34
C ALA A 168 -22.05 0.70 -7.99
N ALA A 169 -22.33 1.74 -7.21
CA ALA A 169 -22.43 3.12 -7.69
C ALA A 169 -21.09 3.63 -8.26
N ILE A 170 -19.97 3.34 -7.56
CA ILE A 170 -18.62 3.71 -8.02
C ILE A 170 -18.29 2.97 -9.33
N ARG A 171 -18.50 1.65 -9.38
CA ARG A 171 -18.28 0.86 -10.61
C ARG A 171 -19.10 1.41 -11.78
N GLY A 172 -20.39 1.70 -11.56
CA GLY A 172 -21.25 2.29 -12.60
C GLY A 172 -20.79 3.68 -13.05
N ARG A 173 -20.15 4.44 -12.18
CA ARG A 173 -19.55 5.73 -12.50
C ARG A 173 -18.36 5.60 -13.45
N PHE A 174 -17.45 4.67 -13.16
CA PHE A 174 -16.29 4.41 -14.01
C PHE A 174 -16.69 3.76 -15.35
N ALA A 175 -17.63 2.81 -15.36
CA ALA A 175 -18.13 2.20 -16.59
C ALA A 175 -18.72 3.23 -17.58
N ARG A 176 -19.49 4.21 -17.08
CA ARG A 176 -20.08 5.28 -17.91
C ARG A 176 -19.05 6.21 -18.54
N ARG A 177 -17.84 6.27 -18.04
CA ARG A 177 -16.76 7.11 -18.57
C ARG A 177 -15.90 6.43 -19.63
N GLY A 178 -16.27 5.22 -20.04
CA GLY A 178 -15.53 4.44 -21.04
C GLY A 178 -14.24 3.82 -20.51
N ALA A 179 -14.07 3.81 -19.20
CA ALA A 179 -12.88 3.33 -18.52
C ALA A 179 -13.00 1.84 -18.11
N GLY A 180 -13.57 1.01 -18.99
CA GLY A 180 -13.85 -0.39 -18.65
C GLY A 180 -12.62 -1.28 -18.48
N ALA A 181 -11.45 -0.89 -18.96
CA ALA A 181 -10.26 -1.74 -18.92
C ALA A 181 -9.01 -0.98 -18.51
N LEU A 182 -8.17 -1.64 -17.72
CA LEU A 182 -6.86 -1.12 -17.34
C LEU A 182 -5.88 -1.33 -18.49
N PHE A 183 -5.27 -0.24 -18.96
CA PHE A 183 -4.35 -0.14 -20.10
C PHE A 183 -4.99 -0.53 -21.44
N ASP A 184 -5.15 -1.80 -21.72
CA ASP A 184 -5.70 -2.34 -22.97
C ASP A 184 -6.68 -3.47 -22.62
N PRO A 185 -7.92 -3.47 -23.19
CA PRO A 185 -8.93 -4.49 -22.89
C PRO A 185 -8.50 -5.92 -23.28
N ARG A 186 -7.53 -6.05 -24.18
CA ARG A 186 -6.97 -7.35 -24.59
C ARG A 186 -6.05 -7.97 -23.53
N LEU A 187 -5.55 -7.16 -22.57
CA LEU A 187 -4.67 -7.64 -21.52
C LEU A 187 -5.47 -8.31 -20.40
N ARG A 188 -4.95 -9.41 -19.91
CA ARG A 188 -5.33 -9.98 -18.62
C ARG A 188 -4.43 -9.34 -17.58
N VAL A 189 -5.00 -8.59 -16.65
CA VAL A 189 -4.24 -7.81 -15.67
C VAL A 189 -4.42 -8.39 -14.28
N GLY A 190 -3.30 -8.53 -13.54
CA GLY A 190 -3.29 -8.73 -12.10
C GLY A 190 -2.91 -7.43 -11.40
N LEU A 191 -3.51 -7.11 -10.27
CA LEU A 191 -3.13 -5.99 -9.42
C LEU A 191 -2.43 -6.51 -8.16
N PHE A 192 -1.33 -5.85 -7.77
CA PHE A 192 -0.70 -6.03 -6.46
C PHE A 192 -0.62 -4.68 -5.75
N PHE A 193 -1.22 -4.61 -4.57
CA PHE A 193 -1.18 -3.42 -3.72
C PHE A 193 -0.06 -3.52 -2.69
N GLY A 194 0.85 -2.55 -2.70
CA GLY A 194 1.85 -2.35 -1.67
C GLY A 194 1.22 -1.96 -0.33
N GLN A 195 1.99 -2.07 0.74
CA GLN A 195 1.52 -1.82 2.10
C GLN A 195 2.62 -1.12 2.90
N SER A 196 2.26 -0.30 3.89
CA SER A 196 3.23 0.34 4.78
C SER A 196 3.94 -0.70 5.65
N LEU A 197 5.25 -0.59 5.75
CA LEU A 197 6.11 -1.61 6.38
C LEU A 197 6.00 -1.71 7.90
N VAL A 198 5.44 -0.70 8.54
CA VAL A 198 5.23 -0.65 10.00
C VAL A 198 3.77 -0.93 10.39
N ASP A 199 3.04 -1.66 9.55
CA ASP A 199 1.65 -2.02 9.78
C ASP A 199 1.54 -3.34 10.57
N LEU A 200 0.72 -3.34 11.64
CA LEU A 200 0.44 -4.55 12.44
C LEU A 200 -0.15 -5.69 11.59
N SER A 201 -0.85 -5.35 10.51
CA SER A 201 -1.39 -6.35 9.59
C SER A 201 -0.31 -7.10 8.79
N LEU A 202 0.95 -6.65 8.82
CA LEU A 202 2.09 -7.37 8.24
C LEU A 202 2.73 -8.38 9.19
N VAL A 203 2.32 -8.43 10.45
CA VAL A 203 2.84 -9.44 11.39
C VAL A 203 2.12 -10.76 11.16
N SER A 204 2.88 -11.79 10.81
CA SER A 204 2.41 -13.14 10.57
C SER A 204 3.40 -14.16 11.13
N GLY A 205 2.94 -15.06 11.99
CA GLY A 205 3.78 -16.00 12.73
C GLY A 205 4.83 -15.29 13.62
N GLY A 206 4.47 -14.15 14.21
CA GLY A 206 5.38 -13.32 15.02
C GLY A 206 6.55 -12.73 14.25
N ARG A 207 6.40 -12.55 12.92
CA ARG A 207 7.42 -11.97 12.03
C ARG A 207 6.81 -10.87 11.18
N SER A 208 7.51 -9.76 11.04
CA SER A 208 7.15 -8.74 10.06
C SER A 208 7.40 -9.27 8.65
N GLN A 209 6.39 -9.20 7.79
CA GLN A 209 6.44 -9.66 6.42
C GLN A 209 6.70 -8.49 5.48
N HIS A 210 7.55 -8.72 4.48
CA HIS A 210 7.89 -7.76 3.45
C HIS A 210 7.51 -8.31 2.06
N PRO A 211 7.31 -7.46 1.06
CA PRO A 211 7.02 -7.91 -0.31
C PRO A 211 8.06 -8.90 -0.86
N SER A 212 9.33 -8.76 -0.45
CA SER A 212 10.40 -9.69 -0.81
C SER A 212 10.18 -11.14 -0.34
N ALA A 213 9.48 -11.33 0.77
CA ALA A 213 9.18 -12.68 1.29
C ALA A 213 8.16 -13.44 0.43
N VAL A 214 7.37 -12.73 -0.38
CA VAL A 214 6.29 -13.30 -1.21
C VAL A 214 6.59 -13.27 -2.71
N ILE A 215 7.80 -12.95 -3.12
CA ILE A 215 8.20 -12.88 -4.54
C ILE A 215 7.91 -14.18 -5.28
N GLY A 216 8.15 -15.33 -4.66
CA GLY A 216 7.84 -16.64 -5.25
C GLY A 216 6.36 -16.78 -5.60
N ALA A 217 5.47 -16.43 -4.66
CA ALA A 217 4.03 -16.46 -4.87
C ALA A 217 3.59 -15.43 -5.93
N LEU A 218 4.15 -14.21 -5.90
CA LEU A 218 3.86 -13.18 -6.90
C LEU A 218 4.31 -13.60 -8.30
N ARG A 219 5.46 -14.27 -8.42
CA ARG A 219 5.94 -14.80 -9.71
C ARG A 219 4.98 -15.85 -10.27
N THR A 220 4.45 -16.73 -9.43
CA THR A 220 3.43 -17.69 -9.85
C THR A 220 2.16 -16.99 -10.34
N LEU A 221 1.65 -16.02 -9.59
CA LEU A 221 0.48 -15.23 -10.01
C LEU A 221 0.74 -14.43 -11.30
N ALA A 222 1.94 -13.90 -11.49
CA ALA A 222 2.30 -13.15 -12.69
C ALA A 222 2.27 -14.01 -13.97
N GLN A 223 2.40 -15.33 -13.86
CA GLN A 223 2.26 -16.26 -15.00
C GLN A 223 0.80 -16.42 -15.45
N GLU A 224 -0.18 -16.11 -14.60
CA GLU A 224 -1.61 -16.18 -14.93
C GLU A 224 -2.08 -14.99 -15.79
N VAL A 225 -1.26 -13.94 -15.91
CA VAL A 225 -1.64 -12.65 -16.51
C VAL A 225 -0.63 -12.18 -17.55
N ASP A 226 -1.09 -11.30 -18.44
CA ASP A 226 -0.23 -10.66 -19.42
C ASP A 226 0.58 -9.52 -18.76
N LEU A 227 0.02 -8.89 -17.70
CA LEU A 227 0.63 -7.79 -16.97
C LEU A 227 0.28 -7.86 -15.48
N LEU A 228 1.29 -7.83 -14.62
CA LEU A 228 1.12 -7.58 -13.19
C LEU A 228 1.33 -6.10 -12.91
N VAL A 229 0.31 -5.43 -12.44
CA VAL A 229 0.37 -3.99 -12.10
C VAL A 229 0.54 -3.82 -10.61
N VAL A 230 1.56 -3.09 -10.21
CA VAL A 230 1.87 -2.80 -8.81
C VAL A 230 1.47 -1.36 -8.50
N LYS A 231 0.65 -1.18 -7.49
CA LYS A 231 0.34 0.12 -6.90
C LYS A 231 1.09 0.26 -5.57
N PRO A 232 2.12 1.12 -5.50
CA PRO A 232 2.81 1.41 -4.24
C PRO A 232 1.86 1.99 -3.19
N HIS A 233 2.19 1.79 -1.92
CA HIS A 233 1.46 2.47 -0.84
C HIS A 233 1.76 3.97 -0.87
N PRO A 234 0.78 4.86 -0.69
CA PRO A 234 1.00 6.31 -0.80
C PRO A 234 1.98 6.88 0.23
N TYR A 235 2.17 6.21 1.36
CA TYR A 235 3.13 6.60 2.41
C TYR A 235 4.51 5.94 2.28
N GLU A 236 4.74 5.14 1.23
CA GLU A 236 6.03 4.53 0.95
C GLU A 236 6.59 5.11 -0.36
N PRO A 237 7.13 6.34 -0.32
CA PRO A 237 7.67 6.98 -1.52
C PRO A 237 8.92 6.26 -2.03
N ALA A 238 9.64 5.57 -1.14
CA ALA A 238 10.82 4.78 -1.50
C ALA A 238 10.40 3.38 -1.95
N LEU A 239 10.63 3.06 -3.22
CA LEU A 239 10.27 1.78 -3.83
C LEU A 239 11.23 0.64 -3.49
N HIS A 240 12.15 0.83 -2.52
CA HIS A 240 13.19 -0.14 -2.22
C HIS A 240 12.65 -1.54 -1.86
N ASP A 241 11.50 -1.62 -1.18
CA ASP A 241 10.87 -2.92 -0.86
C ASP A 241 10.13 -3.54 -2.04
N LEU A 242 9.80 -2.75 -3.05
CA LEU A 242 9.13 -3.20 -4.26
C LEU A 242 10.11 -3.42 -5.44
N ALA A 243 11.33 -2.87 -5.37
CA ALA A 243 12.35 -3.06 -6.40
C ALA A 243 12.72 -4.55 -6.63
N PRO A 244 12.77 -5.43 -5.61
CA PRO A 244 12.94 -6.86 -5.81
C PRO A 244 11.85 -7.51 -6.69
N ILE A 245 10.61 -7.00 -6.63
CA ILE A 245 9.51 -7.48 -7.47
C ILE A 245 9.80 -7.15 -8.94
N ALA A 246 10.21 -5.91 -9.22
CA ALA A 246 10.56 -5.47 -10.58
C ALA A 246 11.66 -6.32 -11.21
N ARG A 247 12.62 -6.79 -10.40
CA ARG A 247 13.69 -7.67 -10.86
C ARG A 247 13.25 -9.11 -11.12
N ALA A 248 12.37 -9.61 -10.27
CA ALA A 248 11.98 -11.02 -10.27
C ALA A 248 10.85 -11.34 -11.24
N ILE A 249 10.07 -10.33 -11.66
CA ILE A 249 8.84 -10.50 -12.44
C ILE A 249 8.95 -9.67 -13.73
N PRO A 250 9.14 -10.29 -14.90
CA PRO A 250 9.41 -9.58 -16.14
C PRO A 250 8.22 -8.76 -16.66
N ASN A 251 6.99 -9.21 -16.42
CA ASN A 251 5.76 -8.56 -16.88
C ASN A 251 5.13 -7.65 -15.81
N VAL A 252 5.95 -6.92 -15.04
CA VAL A 252 5.47 -6.01 -14.00
C VAL A 252 5.46 -4.56 -14.46
N ALA A 253 4.36 -3.85 -14.21
CA ALA A 253 4.22 -2.41 -14.38
C ALA A 253 3.79 -1.76 -13.07
N TRP A 254 3.94 -0.43 -13.00
CA TRP A 254 3.62 0.38 -11.82
C TRP A 254 2.54 1.38 -12.15
N THR A 255 1.73 1.75 -11.16
CA THR A 255 0.66 2.73 -11.33
C THR A 255 0.46 3.59 -10.08
N ARG A 256 0.04 4.84 -10.28
CA ARG A 256 -0.47 5.74 -9.23
C ARG A 256 -1.98 5.97 -9.33
N GLU A 257 -2.62 5.32 -10.30
CA GLU A 257 -4.06 5.46 -10.54
C GLU A 257 -4.90 5.30 -9.27
N ASN A 258 -6.06 5.94 -9.25
CA ASN A 258 -7.00 5.83 -8.15
C ASN A 258 -7.37 4.35 -7.88
N THR A 259 -7.37 3.95 -6.63
CA THR A 259 -7.64 2.57 -6.21
C THR A 259 -8.98 2.07 -6.73
N TYR A 260 -10.03 2.89 -6.67
CA TYR A 260 -11.37 2.47 -7.06
C TYR A 260 -11.57 2.44 -8.57
N ALA A 261 -10.85 3.29 -9.31
CA ALA A 261 -10.73 3.17 -10.76
C ALA A 261 -10.11 1.82 -11.15
N LEU A 262 -8.99 1.46 -10.50
CA LEU A 262 -8.34 0.18 -10.71
C LEU A 262 -9.26 -1.00 -10.39
N LEU A 263 -9.93 -0.98 -9.23
CA LEU A 263 -10.84 -2.04 -8.80
C LEU A 263 -12.08 -2.17 -9.69
N SER A 264 -12.44 -1.11 -10.42
CA SER A 264 -13.57 -1.10 -11.35
C SER A 264 -13.21 -1.65 -12.74
N ALA A 265 -11.94 -1.95 -13.02
CA ALA A 265 -11.52 -2.43 -14.32
C ALA A 265 -12.01 -3.86 -14.60
N GLU A 266 -12.53 -4.09 -15.83
CA GLU A 266 -13.17 -5.34 -16.23
C GLU A 266 -12.18 -6.43 -16.62
N ASN A 267 -10.95 -6.06 -17.00
CA ASN A 267 -9.92 -6.98 -17.46
C ASN A 267 -9.00 -7.51 -16.33
N LEU A 268 -9.40 -7.31 -15.06
CA LEU A 268 -8.70 -7.86 -13.91
C LEU A 268 -8.93 -9.36 -13.77
N ARG A 269 -7.86 -10.09 -13.49
CA ARG A 269 -7.89 -11.52 -13.15
C ARG A 269 -7.84 -11.75 -11.66
N PHE A 270 -7.14 -10.88 -10.93
CA PHE A 270 -7.07 -10.90 -9.48
C PHE A 270 -6.59 -9.56 -8.93
N VAL A 271 -6.87 -9.35 -7.65
CA VAL A 271 -6.30 -8.32 -6.80
C VAL A 271 -5.52 -9.01 -5.69
N ALA A 272 -4.23 -8.74 -5.62
CA ALA A 272 -3.32 -9.33 -4.65
C ALA A 272 -2.74 -8.27 -3.70
N GLY A 273 -2.35 -8.70 -2.52
CA GLY A 273 -1.64 -7.91 -1.52
C GLY A 273 -1.14 -8.81 -0.41
N LEU A 274 -0.30 -8.30 0.47
CA LEU A 274 0.11 -9.08 1.64
C LEU A 274 -1.14 -9.35 2.51
N SER A 275 -1.61 -8.34 3.21
CA SER A 275 -2.83 -8.38 4.05
C SER A 275 -3.57 -7.03 4.00
N SER A 276 -3.38 -6.28 2.93
CA SER A 276 -3.92 -4.93 2.75
C SER A 276 -5.44 -4.89 2.88
N SER A 277 -5.95 -3.82 3.50
CA SER A 277 -7.38 -3.55 3.60
C SER A 277 -8.09 -3.49 2.23
N VAL A 278 -7.37 -3.09 1.18
CA VAL A 278 -7.90 -3.07 -0.19
C VAL A 278 -8.39 -4.44 -0.68
N LEU A 279 -7.87 -5.53 -0.11
CA LEU A 279 -8.36 -6.89 -0.41
C LEU A 279 -9.80 -7.12 0.06
N THR A 280 -10.18 -6.48 1.16
CA THR A 280 -11.58 -6.47 1.62
C THR A 280 -12.44 -5.63 0.68
N GLU A 281 -11.98 -4.45 0.29
CA GLU A 281 -12.69 -3.57 -0.65
C GLU A 281 -12.89 -4.25 -2.01
N ALA A 282 -11.86 -4.90 -2.56
CA ALA A 282 -11.88 -5.56 -3.86
C ALA A 282 -13.04 -6.57 -4.01
N ARG A 283 -13.46 -7.23 -2.91
CA ARG A 283 -14.62 -8.15 -2.92
C ARG A 283 -15.91 -7.45 -3.30
N TYR A 284 -16.15 -6.24 -2.78
CA TYR A 284 -17.33 -5.44 -3.11
C TYR A 284 -17.31 -4.93 -4.56
N PHE A 285 -16.12 -4.82 -5.13
CA PHE A 285 -15.92 -4.54 -6.55
C PHE A 285 -15.98 -5.80 -7.42
N LEU A 286 -16.37 -6.95 -6.85
CA LEU A 286 -16.48 -8.26 -7.51
C LEU A 286 -15.15 -8.77 -8.10
N GLN A 287 -14.03 -8.38 -7.55
CA GLN A 287 -12.72 -8.82 -8.01
C GLN A 287 -12.24 -10.07 -7.26
N PRO A 288 -11.64 -11.04 -7.94
CA PRO A 288 -11.00 -12.17 -7.29
C PRO A 288 -9.82 -11.72 -6.43
N VAL A 289 -9.77 -12.14 -5.17
CA VAL A 289 -8.78 -11.69 -4.18
C VAL A 289 -7.74 -12.77 -3.89
N ARG A 290 -6.49 -12.35 -3.74
CA ARG A 290 -5.34 -13.18 -3.35
C ARG A 290 -4.59 -12.53 -2.18
N ALA A 291 -4.91 -12.89 -0.94
CA ALA A 291 -4.11 -12.54 0.23
C ALA A 291 -2.87 -13.43 0.29
N LEU A 292 -1.68 -12.84 0.33
CA LEU A 292 -0.42 -13.59 0.30
C LEU A 292 0.08 -13.97 1.69
N ILE A 293 -0.41 -13.28 2.72
CA ILE A 293 -0.16 -13.62 4.11
C ILE A 293 -1.46 -13.56 4.92
N ARG A 294 -1.47 -14.21 6.07
CA ARG A 294 -2.51 -14.08 7.07
C ARG A 294 -1.93 -13.37 8.29
N ALA A 295 -2.41 -12.20 8.59
CA ALA A 295 -1.97 -11.43 9.73
C ALA A 295 -2.39 -12.08 11.05
N ASP A 296 -1.48 -12.15 12.04
CA ASP A 296 -1.74 -12.75 13.37
C ASP A 296 -2.92 -12.06 14.08
N ARG A 297 -3.07 -10.76 13.90
CA ARG A 297 -4.20 -9.99 14.45
C ARG A 297 -5.58 -10.43 13.98
N ASN A 298 -5.66 -11.18 12.88
CA ASN A 298 -6.90 -11.70 12.29
C ASN A 298 -6.94 -13.24 12.31
N ALA A 299 -5.94 -13.88 12.91
CA ALA A 299 -5.83 -15.32 13.01
C ALA A 299 -6.52 -15.80 14.30
N PRO A 300 -7.64 -16.53 14.26
CA PRO A 300 -8.38 -16.95 15.45
C PRO A 300 -7.52 -17.65 16.49
N GLU A 301 -6.50 -18.42 16.04
CA GLU A 301 -5.56 -19.11 16.89
C GLU A 301 -4.63 -18.17 17.68
N CYS A 302 -4.49 -16.92 17.23
CA CYS A 302 -3.69 -15.89 17.88
C CYS A 302 -4.50 -14.98 18.81
N LEU A 303 -5.82 -15.16 18.88
CA LEU A 303 -6.74 -14.28 19.59
C LEU A 303 -7.35 -14.99 20.82
N PRO A 304 -7.78 -14.25 21.86
CA PRO A 304 -8.58 -14.83 22.94
C PRO A 304 -9.85 -15.51 22.40
N ALA A 305 -10.24 -16.63 23.02
CA ALA A 305 -11.45 -17.37 22.58
C ALA A 305 -12.73 -16.51 22.66
N ALA A 306 -12.79 -15.57 23.58
CA ALA A 306 -13.90 -14.65 23.76
C ALA A 306 -13.89 -13.48 22.77
N CYS A 307 -12.82 -13.31 21.97
CA CYS A 307 -12.72 -12.20 21.00
C CYS A 307 -13.83 -12.29 19.95
N SER A 308 -14.63 -11.23 19.82
CA SER A 308 -15.64 -11.15 18.77
C SER A 308 -14.99 -10.93 17.38
N PRO A 309 -15.70 -11.20 16.28
CA PRO A 309 -15.31 -10.71 14.98
C PRO A 309 -15.32 -9.17 14.94
N TRP A 310 -14.66 -8.59 13.94
CA TRP A 310 -14.76 -7.17 13.64
C TRP A 310 -16.16 -6.82 13.14
N LEU A 311 -16.78 -5.81 13.76
CA LEU A 311 -18.09 -5.28 13.36
C LEU A 311 -17.92 -3.84 12.84
N PRO A 312 -18.45 -3.52 11.65
CA PRO A 312 -18.44 -2.15 11.14
C PRO A 312 -19.44 -1.30 11.92
N VAL A 313 -18.99 -0.16 12.42
CA VAL A 313 -19.82 0.75 13.22
C VAL A 313 -19.52 2.20 12.85
N GLY A 314 -20.52 3.06 12.98
CA GLY A 314 -20.39 4.48 12.69
C GLY A 314 -19.87 5.32 13.86
N PRO A 315 -19.91 6.65 13.71
CA PRO A 315 -19.47 7.60 14.74
C PRO A 315 -20.36 7.61 15.99
N GLU A 316 -21.55 7.00 15.97
CA GLU A 316 -22.41 6.76 17.12
C GLU A 316 -21.75 5.91 18.21
N LEU A 317 -20.67 5.20 17.90
CA LEU A 317 -19.83 4.49 18.85
C LEU A 317 -19.32 5.42 19.98
N GLY A 318 -19.09 6.69 19.69
CA GLY A 318 -18.68 7.71 20.68
C GLY A 318 -19.83 8.35 21.45
N ALA A 319 -21.07 7.97 21.17
CA ALA A 319 -22.25 8.57 21.82
C ALA A 319 -22.50 8.03 23.23
N LEU A 320 -23.21 8.81 24.04
CA LEU A 320 -23.48 8.45 25.43
C LEU A 320 -24.35 7.20 25.55
N ASP A 321 -25.30 6.99 24.65
CA ASP A 321 -26.20 5.82 24.66
C ASP A 321 -25.44 4.52 24.43
N PHE A 322 -24.46 4.49 23.51
CA PHE A 322 -23.57 3.33 23.35
C PHE A 322 -22.80 3.04 24.64
N MET A 323 -22.21 4.07 25.25
CA MET A 323 -21.43 3.87 26.47
C MET A 323 -22.31 3.49 27.68
N LEU A 324 -23.55 3.93 27.72
CA LEU A 324 -24.54 3.46 28.71
C LEU A 324 -24.82 1.97 28.51
N ASP A 325 -25.14 1.54 27.29
CA ASP A 325 -25.40 0.13 26.98
C ASP A 325 -24.19 -0.77 27.31
N ALA A 326 -22.99 -0.29 27.01
CA ALA A 326 -21.74 -1.01 27.25
C ALA A 326 -21.34 -1.10 28.74
N CYS A 327 -21.60 -0.02 29.52
CA CYS A 327 -21.01 0.17 30.85
C CYS A 327 -22.01 -0.02 32.01
N SER A 328 -23.33 -0.10 31.77
CA SER A 328 -24.32 -0.31 32.84
C SER A 328 -24.28 -1.72 33.42
N ALA A 329 -24.65 -1.90 34.66
CA ALA A 329 -24.78 -3.21 35.28
C ALA A 329 -25.93 -4.05 34.69
N PRO A 330 -25.85 -5.39 34.74
CA PRO A 330 -26.94 -6.26 34.26
C PRO A 330 -28.26 -5.94 35.00
N GLY A 331 -29.36 -5.84 34.25
CA GLY A 331 -30.71 -5.61 34.81
C GLY A 331 -31.06 -4.14 35.03
N GLU A 332 -30.15 -3.22 34.75
CA GLU A 332 -30.49 -1.79 34.75
C GLU A 332 -30.78 -1.32 33.32
N GLU A 333 -32.03 -0.93 33.05
CA GLU A 333 -32.35 -0.15 31.86
C GLU A 333 -31.74 1.24 31.98
N ALA A 334 -30.81 1.57 31.12
CA ALA A 334 -30.27 2.92 31.05
C ALA A 334 -31.42 3.89 30.71
N ALA A 335 -31.65 4.90 31.55
CA ALA A 335 -32.58 5.96 31.21
C ALA A 335 -32.15 6.55 29.86
N ALA A 336 -33.09 6.61 28.91
CA ALA A 336 -32.81 7.12 27.58
C ALA A 336 -32.14 8.50 27.66
N PRO A 337 -30.97 8.72 27.09
CA PRO A 337 -30.34 10.03 27.13
C PRO A 337 -31.20 11.03 26.35
N PRO A 338 -31.15 12.31 26.69
CA PRO A 338 -31.83 13.32 25.88
C PRO A 338 -31.37 13.23 24.43
N ALA A 339 -32.32 13.25 23.50
CA ALA A 339 -32.07 13.14 22.07
C ALA A 339 -30.95 14.13 21.63
N GLY A 340 -29.93 13.65 20.97
CA GLY A 340 -28.79 14.43 20.47
C GLY A 340 -27.65 14.68 21.46
N ALA A 341 -27.68 14.12 22.67
CA ALA A 341 -26.61 14.28 23.65
C ALA A 341 -25.33 13.53 23.24
N GLY A 342 -24.42 14.25 22.62
CA GLY A 342 -23.06 13.74 22.31
C GLY A 342 -22.93 12.93 21.02
N ALA A 343 -23.88 13.06 20.08
CA ALA A 343 -23.75 12.46 18.76
C ALA A 343 -22.63 13.15 17.98
N TRP A 344 -21.68 12.37 17.52
CA TRP A 344 -20.66 12.84 16.60
C TRP A 344 -21.25 12.99 15.20
N PRO A 345 -20.83 14.02 14.41
CA PRO A 345 -21.25 14.14 13.02
C PRO A 345 -20.87 12.89 12.21
N ALA A 346 -21.67 12.53 11.21
CA ALA A 346 -21.41 11.37 10.35
C ALA A 346 -20.03 11.41 9.67
N ASP A 347 -19.51 12.61 9.41
CA ASP A 347 -18.20 12.86 8.82
C ASP A 347 -17.04 13.03 9.83
N ALA A 348 -17.28 12.80 11.13
CA ALA A 348 -16.29 13.02 12.18
C ALA A 348 -15.00 12.23 11.97
N ILE A 349 -15.12 10.97 11.54
CA ILE A 349 -13.98 10.10 11.27
C ILE A 349 -13.23 10.61 10.03
N ALA A 350 -13.96 10.98 8.98
CA ALA A 350 -13.37 11.53 7.76
C ALA A 350 -12.61 12.83 8.04
N ARG A 351 -13.17 13.74 8.83
CA ARG A 351 -12.47 14.99 9.24
C ARG A 351 -11.16 14.71 9.98
N ALA A 352 -11.11 13.67 10.80
CA ALA A 352 -9.91 13.31 11.54
C ALA A 352 -8.85 12.60 10.68
N PHE A 353 -9.26 11.88 9.62
CA PHE A 353 -8.40 10.97 8.89
C PHE A 353 -8.41 11.16 7.36
N SER A 354 -9.30 11.99 6.77
CA SER A 354 -9.50 12.12 5.32
C SER A 354 -8.24 12.47 4.55
N THR A 355 -7.39 13.35 5.09
CA THR A 355 -6.12 13.74 4.47
C THR A 355 -5.15 12.57 4.27
N ARG A 356 -5.42 11.41 4.89
CA ARG A 356 -4.56 10.23 4.83
C ARG A 356 -4.99 9.21 3.76
N TRP A 357 -6.22 9.30 3.22
CA TRP A 357 -6.79 8.21 2.43
C TRP A 357 -7.07 8.53 0.97
N GLY A 358 -6.86 9.75 0.52
CA GLY A 358 -7.06 10.13 -0.88
C GLY A 358 -8.49 9.90 -1.41
N LEU A 359 -9.51 9.97 -0.53
CA LEU A 359 -10.92 9.82 -0.92
C LEU A 359 -11.41 10.99 -1.80
N ASP A 360 -10.71 12.13 -1.73
CA ASP A 360 -11.01 13.32 -2.53
C ASP A 360 -10.41 13.28 -3.95
N ASP A 361 -9.66 12.24 -4.30
CA ASP A 361 -9.21 12.02 -5.67
C ASP A 361 -10.41 11.76 -6.58
N ARG A 362 -11.04 12.86 -6.93
CA ARG A 362 -12.11 12.93 -7.91
C ARG A 362 -11.51 12.80 -9.27
N ASP A 363 -11.03 11.57 -9.60
CA ASP A 363 -10.85 11.28 -10.98
C ASP A 363 -9.58 11.69 -11.74
N PRO A 364 -9.03 10.83 -12.50
CA PRO A 364 -9.56 10.58 -13.83
C PRO A 364 -9.87 9.09 -14.05
N GLY A 365 -10.92 8.81 -14.81
CA GLY A 365 -11.19 7.45 -15.25
C GLY A 365 -10.00 6.85 -15.98
N LEU A 366 -9.85 5.54 -15.88
CA LEU A 366 -8.87 4.79 -16.66
C LEU A 366 -9.06 5.14 -18.15
N GLN A 367 -7.98 5.58 -18.78
CA GLN A 367 -7.99 5.86 -20.22
C GLN A 367 -7.52 4.61 -20.96
N ALA A 368 -8.20 4.25 -22.03
CA ALA A 368 -7.70 3.24 -22.94
C ALA A 368 -6.39 3.73 -23.55
N LEU A 369 -5.35 2.87 -23.55
CA LEU A 369 -4.09 3.23 -24.17
C LEU A 369 -4.26 3.38 -25.67
N PRO A 370 -3.67 4.41 -26.28
CA PRO A 370 -3.67 4.55 -27.72
C PRO A 370 -2.92 3.40 -28.38
N GLU A 371 -3.43 2.92 -29.51
CA GLU A 371 -2.78 1.83 -30.25
C GLU A 371 -1.46 2.31 -30.85
N LEU A 372 -0.42 1.48 -30.72
CA LEU A 372 0.88 1.73 -31.30
C LEU A 372 0.82 1.50 -32.82
N VAL A 373 1.17 2.52 -33.60
CA VAL A 373 1.35 2.44 -35.04
C VAL A 373 2.86 2.35 -35.34
N LEU A 374 3.27 1.27 -36.00
CA LEU A 374 4.67 1.06 -36.34
C LEU A 374 5.20 2.14 -37.30
N GLY A 375 6.42 2.60 -37.06
CA GLY A 375 7.07 3.64 -37.85
C GLY A 375 6.66 5.08 -37.52
N ARG A 376 5.66 5.27 -36.67
CA ARG A 376 5.24 6.60 -36.20
C ARG A 376 6.13 7.08 -35.05
N ASP A 377 6.39 8.39 -35.01
CA ASP A 377 7.02 9.06 -33.86
C ASP A 377 5.97 9.51 -32.85
N TYR A 378 6.21 9.22 -31.58
CA TYR A 378 5.37 9.60 -30.46
C TYR A 378 6.13 10.57 -29.55
N ALA A 379 5.57 11.73 -29.28
CA ALA A 379 6.11 12.70 -28.33
C ALA A 379 5.38 12.59 -26.98
N PHE A 380 6.11 12.79 -25.90
CA PHE A 380 5.56 12.77 -24.55
C PHE A 380 5.38 14.19 -24.03
N ARG A 381 4.38 14.87 -24.55
CA ARG A 381 4.01 16.26 -24.24
C ARG A 381 2.51 16.43 -24.20
N THR A 382 2.04 17.52 -23.60
CA THR A 382 0.62 17.86 -23.50
C THR A 382 -0.12 17.66 -24.84
N GLY A 383 -1.28 17.04 -24.79
CA GLY A 383 -2.15 16.78 -25.94
C GLY A 383 -1.71 15.64 -26.86
N ASN A 384 -0.60 14.95 -26.60
CA ASN A 384 -0.21 13.78 -27.37
C ASN A 384 -0.78 12.49 -26.73
N PRO A 385 -1.48 11.63 -27.51
CA PRO A 385 -2.07 10.40 -26.98
C PRO A 385 -1.08 9.45 -26.31
N ALA A 386 0.21 9.47 -26.71
CA ALA A 386 1.24 8.62 -26.13
C ALA A 386 1.51 8.90 -24.64
N THR A 387 1.09 10.04 -24.11
CA THR A 387 1.17 10.34 -22.68
C THR A 387 0.37 9.34 -21.84
N ALA A 388 -0.65 8.69 -22.39
CA ALA A 388 -1.38 7.62 -21.73
C ALA A 388 -0.51 6.35 -21.46
N TRP A 389 0.65 6.21 -22.12
CA TRP A 389 1.60 5.12 -21.87
C TRP A 389 2.50 5.36 -20.64
N LEU A 390 2.47 6.58 -20.09
CA LEU A 390 3.18 6.95 -18.86
C LEU A 390 2.48 6.33 -17.65
N ALA A 391 2.93 5.16 -17.21
CA ALA A 391 2.21 4.39 -16.20
C ALA A 391 2.55 4.80 -14.76
N HIS A 392 3.80 5.18 -14.47
CA HIS A 392 4.23 5.54 -13.11
C HIS A 392 5.52 6.37 -13.15
N GLY A 393 5.69 7.25 -12.16
CA GLY A 393 6.93 7.99 -11.93
C GLY A 393 7.22 9.08 -12.95
N TRP A 394 6.20 9.62 -13.58
CA TRP A 394 6.27 10.71 -14.53
C TRP A 394 5.53 11.94 -14.01
N SER A 395 6.08 13.12 -14.30
CA SER A 395 5.39 14.38 -14.11
C SER A 395 4.16 14.49 -15.00
N GLU A 396 3.29 15.43 -14.72
CA GLU A 396 2.33 15.93 -15.72
C GLU A 396 3.12 16.36 -16.98
N PRO A 397 2.71 15.91 -18.19
CA PRO A 397 3.32 16.34 -19.44
C PRO A 397 3.17 17.85 -19.65
N ASP A 398 4.25 18.54 -19.95
CA ASP A 398 4.21 19.95 -20.39
C ASP A 398 4.18 20.05 -21.94
N ASP A 399 4.28 21.27 -22.49
CA ASP A 399 4.22 21.51 -23.93
C ASP A 399 5.46 21.00 -24.69
N VAL A 400 6.51 20.63 -23.98
CA VAL A 400 7.80 20.23 -24.56
C VAL A 400 8.08 18.75 -24.32
N ASP A 401 8.03 18.32 -23.06
CA ASP A 401 8.52 17.02 -22.63
C ASP A 401 7.74 16.50 -21.39
N THR A 402 8.17 15.33 -20.88
CA THR A 402 7.75 14.75 -19.59
C THR A 402 8.98 14.28 -18.85
N TRP A 403 9.11 14.61 -17.57
CA TRP A 403 10.25 14.18 -16.75
C TRP A 403 9.86 13.11 -15.73
N SER A 404 10.86 12.35 -15.30
CA SER A 404 10.66 11.36 -14.25
C SER A 404 10.58 12.04 -12.86
N GLU A 405 9.65 11.55 -12.04
CA GLU A 405 9.52 11.91 -10.63
C GLU A 405 9.98 10.73 -9.77
N GLY A 406 10.99 10.96 -8.94
CA GLY A 406 11.56 9.90 -8.09
C GLY A 406 12.51 8.95 -8.84
N SER A 407 12.75 7.80 -8.23
CA SER A 407 13.81 6.86 -8.65
C SER A 407 13.37 5.79 -9.64
N LEU A 408 12.08 5.67 -9.92
CA LEU A 408 11.53 4.71 -10.87
C LEU A 408 10.45 5.34 -11.74
N ALA A 409 10.60 5.20 -13.05
CA ALA A 409 9.58 5.55 -14.03
C ALA A 409 9.24 4.34 -14.92
N CYS A 410 7.99 4.21 -15.33
CA CYS A 410 7.49 3.07 -16.09
C CYS A 410 6.66 3.51 -17.29
N LEU A 411 6.91 2.90 -18.46
CA LEU A 411 6.07 2.99 -19.66
C LEU A 411 5.42 1.63 -19.94
N VAL A 412 4.14 1.65 -20.31
CA VAL A 412 3.43 0.49 -20.84
C VAL A 412 2.97 0.81 -22.26
N ILE A 413 3.55 0.16 -23.24
CA ILE A 413 3.31 0.41 -24.67
C ILE A 413 2.57 -0.80 -25.25
N PRO A 414 1.29 -0.69 -25.61
CA PRO A 414 0.56 -1.78 -26.26
C PRO A 414 1.18 -2.10 -27.61
N LEU A 415 1.37 -3.37 -27.92
CA LEU A 415 1.81 -3.81 -29.24
C LEU A 415 0.59 -4.10 -30.12
N PRO A 416 0.68 -3.82 -31.42
CA PRO A 416 -0.37 -4.21 -32.35
C PRO A 416 -0.55 -5.74 -32.37
N PRO A 417 -1.73 -6.25 -32.79
CA PRO A 417 -1.99 -7.67 -32.89
C PRO A 417 -0.92 -8.42 -33.69
N ALA A 418 -0.63 -9.66 -33.31
CA ALA A 418 0.40 -10.49 -33.96
C ALA A 418 0.22 -10.62 -35.50
N ALA A 419 -1.00 -10.49 -36.00
CA ALA A 419 -1.29 -10.46 -37.44
C ALA A 419 -0.56 -9.34 -38.21
N VAL A 420 -0.22 -8.23 -37.53
CA VAL A 420 0.56 -7.13 -38.15
C VAL A 420 2.02 -7.53 -38.37
N PHE A 421 2.52 -8.53 -37.64
CA PHE A 421 3.88 -9.06 -37.75
C PHE A 421 3.97 -10.27 -38.69
N ALA A 422 2.84 -10.88 -39.03
CA ALA A 422 2.77 -12.00 -39.94
C ALA A 422 2.60 -11.47 -41.37
N HIS A 423 3.68 -11.32 -42.11
CA HIS A 423 3.61 -11.07 -43.55
C HIS A 423 3.24 -12.37 -44.27
N PRO A 424 2.13 -12.45 -45.02
CA PRO A 424 1.65 -13.68 -45.64
C PRO A 424 2.26 -13.92 -47.02
N LEU A 425 3.55 -13.73 -47.24
CA LEU A 425 4.18 -14.08 -48.51
C LEU A 425 5.29 -15.10 -48.29
N GLN A 426 4.93 -16.33 -48.60
CA GLN A 426 5.72 -17.48 -49.05
C GLN A 426 7.24 -17.39 -48.92
N GLY A 427 7.83 -18.31 -48.15
CA GLY A 427 9.19 -18.77 -48.27
C GLY A 427 10.24 -17.89 -47.61
N GLN A 428 10.73 -18.31 -46.44
CA GLN A 428 11.99 -17.86 -45.82
C GLN A 428 12.26 -16.34 -45.80
N ALA A 429 11.33 -15.55 -45.30
CA ALA A 429 11.64 -14.17 -44.93
C ALA A 429 12.53 -14.16 -43.67
N PRO A 430 13.63 -13.39 -43.63
CA PRO A 430 14.45 -13.23 -42.43
C PRO A 430 13.56 -12.77 -41.29
N ALA A 431 13.76 -13.35 -40.11
CA ALA A 431 12.96 -13.04 -38.94
C ALA A 431 12.90 -11.51 -38.73
N GLN A 432 11.71 -10.91 -38.83
CA GLN A 432 11.53 -9.49 -38.63
C GLN A 432 11.76 -9.15 -37.16
N ARG A 433 12.42 -8.05 -36.88
CA ARG A 433 12.64 -7.54 -35.52
C ARG A 433 11.91 -6.23 -35.31
N LEU A 434 11.43 -6.00 -34.10
CA LEU A 434 10.97 -4.70 -33.66
C LEU A 434 12.19 -3.91 -33.19
N ARG A 435 12.41 -2.75 -33.79
CA ARG A 435 13.41 -1.78 -33.37
C ARG A 435 12.71 -0.66 -32.60
N VAL A 436 13.08 -0.54 -31.33
CA VAL A 436 12.56 0.50 -30.43
C VAL A 436 13.65 1.55 -30.24
N ARG A 437 13.29 2.81 -30.48
CA ARG A 437 14.14 3.97 -30.21
C ARG A 437 13.43 4.89 -29.24
N ILE A 438 14.13 5.26 -28.16
CA ILE A 438 13.66 6.20 -27.14
C ILE A 438 14.66 7.34 -27.10
N ASP A 439 14.20 8.56 -27.39
CA ASP A 439 14.98 9.78 -27.27
C ASP A 439 14.68 10.45 -25.93
N TYR A 440 15.72 10.75 -25.16
CA TYR A 440 15.61 11.34 -23.82
C TYR A 440 16.71 12.34 -23.54
N ARG A 441 16.59 13.06 -22.43
CA ARG A 441 17.56 14.03 -21.93
C ARG A 441 17.84 13.76 -20.45
N CYS A 442 19.09 13.94 -20.03
CA CYS A 442 19.48 14.02 -18.62
C CYS A 442 19.94 15.44 -18.32
N GLU A 443 19.42 16.04 -17.26
CA GLU A 443 19.71 17.44 -16.91
C GLU A 443 21.03 17.62 -16.15
N ALA A 444 21.42 16.61 -15.36
CA ALA A 444 22.68 16.62 -14.64
C ALA A 444 23.67 15.59 -15.21
N GLN A 445 24.96 15.91 -15.19
CA GLN A 445 26.02 14.97 -15.59
C GLN A 445 26.09 13.76 -14.64
N SER A 446 25.64 13.93 -13.40
CA SER A 446 25.59 12.91 -12.36
C SER A 446 24.40 11.96 -12.49
N THR A 447 23.37 12.29 -13.28
CA THR A 447 22.18 11.44 -13.42
C THR A 447 22.51 10.14 -14.14
N ARG A 448 22.24 9.02 -13.49
CA ARG A 448 22.35 7.66 -14.06
C ARG A 448 20.95 7.11 -14.32
N VAL A 449 20.75 6.58 -15.53
CA VAL A 449 19.49 5.94 -15.92
C VAL A 449 19.80 4.51 -16.31
N VAL A 450 19.06 3.55 -15.74
CA VAL A 450 19.09 2.14 -16.15
C VAL A 450 17.71 1.80 -16.65
N ALA A 451 17.62 1.34 -17.89
CA ALA A 451 16.37 0.84 -18.42
C ALA A 451 16.32 -0.67 -18.42
N LEU A 452 15.19 -1.20 -18.00
CA LEU A 452 14.85 -2.61 -18.10
C LEU A 452 13.71 -2.78 -19.10
N LEU A 453 13.77 -3.81 -19.90
CA LEU A 453 12.65 -4.30 -20.68
C LEU A 453 12.27 -5.68 -20.12
N ASP A 454 11.04 -5.82 -19.65
CA ASP A 454 10.54 -7.06 -19.05
C ASP A 454 11.49 -7.63 -17.96
N GLY A 455 12.06 -6.75 -17.16
CA GLY A 455 13.02 -7.12 -16.10
C GLY A 455 14.47 -7.37 -16.56
N ALA A 456 14.73 -7.45 -17.86
CA ALA A 456 16.08 -7.60 -18.39
C ALA A 456 16.73 -6.24 -18.66
N MET A 457 17.97 -6.06 -18.20
CA MET A 457 18.71 -4.81 -18.41
C MET A 457 19.05 -4.62 -19.89
N LEU A 458 18.70 -3.45 -20.43
CA LEU A 458 19.02 -3.11 -21.81
C LEU A 458 20.51 -2.78 -21.95
N PRO A 459 21.20 -3.36 -22.96
CA PRO A 459 22.64 -3.12 -23.17
C PRO A 459 22.95 -1.69 -23.62
N GLY A 460 24.15 -1.21 -23.34
CA GLY A 460 24.68 0.03 -23.89
C GLY A 460 24.40 1.33 -23.12
N GLN A 461 23.85 1.25 -21.91
CA GLN A 461 23.46 2.44 -21.14
C GLN A 461 24.55 2.95 -20.19
N ARG A 462 25.62 3.50 -20.71
CA ARG A 462 26.46 4.42 -19.95
C ARG A 462 26.02 5.84 -20.25
N THR A 463 25.29 6.46 -19.33
CA THR A 463 24.86 7.83 -19.43
C THR A 463 25.78 8.71 -18.59
N SER A 464 26.82 9.23 -19.16
CA SER A 464 27.58 10.32 -18.59
C SER A 464 27.62 11.46 -19.60
N GLY A 465 26.95 12.56 -19.28
CA GLY A 465 27.29 13.88 -19.78
C GLY A 465 26.89 14.30 -21.19
N ALA A 466 25.75 13.92 -21.77
CA ALA A 466 25.25 14.58 -22.99
C ALA A 466 23.76 14.87 -22.90
N TRP A 467 23.37 16.10 -23.25
CA TRP A 467 22.01 16.65 -23.12
C TRP A 467 20.93 15.90 -23.91
N ARG A 468 21.27 15.19 -24.99
CA ARG A 468 20.34 14.42 -25.81
C ARG A 468 20.89 13.04 -26.08
N ARG A 469 20.10 12.00 -25.82
CA ARG A 469 20.49 10.61 -25.98
C ARG A 469 19.38 9.79 -26.60
N SER A 470 19.76 8.68 -27.20
CA SER A 470 18.83 7.69 -27.71
C SER A 470 19.20 6.33 -27.13
N LEU A 471 18.20 5.64 -26.58
CA LEU A 471 18.25 4.23 -26.31
C LEU A 471 17.67 3.52 -27.52
N VAL A 472 18.43 2.60 -28.11
CA VAL A 472 17.99 1.81 -29.26
C VAL A 472 18.23 0.34 -28.97
N PHE A 473 17.19 -0.48 -29.12
CA PHE A 473 17.29 -1.92 -28.96
C PHE A 473 16.36 -2.63 -29.95
N GLU A 474 16.63 -3.91 -30.19
CA GLU A 474 15.81 -4.75 -31.05
C GLU A 474 15.30 -5.96 -30.27
N LEU A 475 14.07 -6.36 -30.57
CA LEU A 475 13.45 -7.55 -29.97
C LEU A 475 12.73 -8.36 -31.06
N VAL A 476 12.68 -9.67 -30.86
CA VAL A 476 11.89 -10.55 -31.71
C VAL A 476 10.43 -10.44 -31.27
N PRO A 477 9.51 -10.08 -32.20
CA PRO A 477 8.10 -10.05 -31.85
C PRO A 477 7.61 -11.45 -31.50
N SER A 478 6.87 -11.56 -30.41
CA SER A 478 6.22 -12.81 -30.01
C SER A 478 4.70 -12.65 -30.11
N PRO A 479 3.98 -13.62 -30.68
CA PRO A 479 2.50 -13.58 -30.70
C PRO A 479 1.86 -13.49 -29.32
N GLN A 480 2.59 -13.92 -28.30
CA GLN A 480 2.13 -13.87 -26.91
C GLN A 480 2.36 -12.52 -26.25
N ARG A 481 3.24 -11.69 -26.80
CA ARG A 481 3.59 -10.39 -26.25
C ARG A 481 2.60 -9.33 -26.72
N LYS A 482 1.79 -8.83 -25.82
CA LYS A 482 0.75 -7.82 -26.10
C LYS A 482 1.19 -6.39 -25.78
N CYS A 483 2.23 -6.22 -24.96
CA CYS A 483 2.78 -4.92 -24.60
C CYS A 483 4.29 -4.99 -24.36
N LEU A 484 4.95 -3.81 -24.38
CA LEU A 484 6.29 -3.60 -23.84
C LEU A 484 6.19 -2.88 -22.51
N VAL A 485 6.87 -3.40 -21.51
CA VAL A 485 6.99 -2.74 -20.20
C VAL A 485 8.42 -2.28 -20.04
N LEU A 486 8.62 -0.96 -20.10
CA LEU A 486 9.91 -0.31 -19.94
C LEU A 486 9.97 0.34 -18.56
N GLN A 487 10.98 -0.02 -17.79
CA GLN A 487 11.22 0.54 -16.47
C GLN A 487 12.55 1.30 -16.51
N PHE A 488 12.54 2.53 -15.97
CA PHE A 488 13.71 3.39 -15.89
C PHE A 488 14.05 3.63 -14.43
N PHE A 489 15.19 3.14 -14.00
CA PHE A 489 15.73 3.47 -12.68
C PHE A 489 16.64 4.68 -12.82
N VAL A 490 16.30 5.75 -12.11
CA VAL A 490 16.97 7.03 -12.16
C VAL A 490 17.62 7.33 -10.80
N GLY A 491 18.89 7.69 -10.78
CA GLY A 491 19.63 8.00 -9.56
C GLY A 491 20.75 8.96 -9.81
N GLU A 492 21.26 9.55 -8.75
CA GLU A 492 22.44 10.43 -8.78
C GLU A 492 23.73 9.63 -8.57
N ALA A 493 24.81 10.08 -9.17
CA ALA A 493 26.15 9.56 -8.85
C ALA A 493 26.57 10.09 -7.45
N ALA A 494 27.21 9.25 -6.66
CA ALA A 494 27.49 9.47 -5.23
C ALA A 494 28.39 10.67 -4.86
N ASP A 495 28.75 11.56 -5.80
CA ASP A 495 29.74 12.62 -5.61
C ASP A 495 29.16 14.05 -5.62
N ALA A 496 27.84 14.24 -5.52
CA ALA A 496 27.28 15.58 -5.40
C ALA A 496 27.29 16.03 -3.92
N GLU A 497 28.18 16.95 -3.58
CA GLU A 497 28.14 17.70 -2.33
C GLU A 497 26.79 18.43 -2.21
N VAL A 498 26.10 18.17 -1.11
CA VAL A 498 24.80 18.80 -0.80
C VAL A 498 25.07 20.27 -0.45
N ALA A 499 24.56 21.21 -1.25
CA ALA A 499 24.51 22.61 -0.87
C ALA A 499 23.48 22.77 0.27
N GLU A 500 23.94 23.15 1.45
CA GLU A 500 23.11 23.51 2.60
C GLU A 500 22.27 24.77 2.26
N GLY A 501 20.96 24.70 2.40
CA GLY A 501 20.09 25.86 2.55
C GLY A 501 19.00 26.08 1.50
N ALA A 502 18.21 25.08 1.11
CA ALA A 502 16.98 25.31 0.35
C ALA A 502 15.78 24.61 1.00
N ASP A 503 14.70 25.35 1.19
CA ASP A 503 13.37 24.85 1.51
C ASP A 503 13.00 23.70 0.55
N GLU A 504 12.43 22.62 1.07
CA GLU A 504 12.12 21.32 0.45
C GLU A 504 12.29 21.28 -1.08
N PRO A 505 13.39 20.74 -1.62
CA PRO A 505 13.51 20.58 -3.05
C PRO A 505 12.63 19.41 -3.48
N VAL A 506 11.64 19.67 -4.31
CA VAL A 506 11.08 18.66 -5.22
C VAL A 506 12.29 18.12 -6.01
N VAL A 507 12.79 16.95 -5.65
CA VAL A 507 13.92 16.31 -6.33
C VAL A 507 13.45 15.96 -7.75
N ARG A 508 13.66 16.88 -8.68
CA ARG A 508 13.52 16.60 -10.10
C ARG A 508 14.67 15.68 -10.45
N SER A 509 14.38 14.39 -10.56
CA SER A 509 15.35 13.47 -11.14
C SER A 509 15.54 13.89 -12.60
N GLY A 510 16.74 14.31 -12.97
CA GLY A 510 17.03 14.95 -14.25
C GLY A 510 16.93 14.06 -15.49
N PHE A 511 15.90 13.21 -15.59
CA PHE A 511 15.61 12.37 -16.76
C PHE A 511 14.31 12.81 -17.42
N THR A 512 14.40 13.29 -18.65
CA THR A 512 13.27 13.79 -19.44
C THR A 512 13.05 12.89 -20.65
N LEU A 513 11.84 12.36 -20.79
CA LEU A 513 11.43 11.55 -21.93
C LEU A 513 10.85 12.45 -23.02
N ARG A 514 11.32 12.32 -24.25
CA ARG A 514 10.92 13.19 -25.37
C ARG A 514 10.15 12.47 -26.45
N ARG A 515 10.70 11.36 -26.96
CA ARG A 515 10.16 10.68 -28.14
C ARG A 515 10.36 9.18 -28.07
N LEU A 516 9.40 8.46 -28.61
CA LEU A 516 9.46 7.02 -28.86
C LEU A 516 9.14 6.74 -30.32
N ARG A 517 9.87 5.82 -30.92
CA ARG A 517 9.55 5.22 -32.22
C ARG A 517 9.74 3.71 -32.16
N VAL A 518 8.74 2.99 -32.62
CA VAL A 518 8.82 1.53 -32.80
C VAL A 518 8.66 1.23 -34.30
N SER A 519 9.60 0.54 -34.90
CA SER A 519 9.61 0.21 -36.32
C SER A 519 9.99 -1.24 -36.56
N MET A 520 9.67 -1.76 -37.73
CA MET A 520 10.20 -3.06 -38.17
C MET A 520 11.61 -2.87 -38.72
N SER A 521 12.50 -3.82 -38.40
CA SER A 521 13.87 -3.90 -38.92
C SER A 521 14.08 -5.27 -39.55
N PRO A 522 14.69 -5.37 -40.76
CA PRO A 522 15.06 -6.65 -41.33
C PRO A 522 16.15 -7.31 -40.46
N ALA A 523 16.08 -8.62 -40.26
CA ALA A 523 17.13 -9.36 -39.56
C ALA A 523 18.44 -9.23 -40.32
N GLY A 524 19.46 -8.67 -39.68
CA GLY A 524 20.81 -8.54 -40.29
C GLY A 524 21.32 -7.13 -40.57
N ALA A 525 20.54 -6.08 -40.29
CA ALA A 525 21.05 -4.72 -40.33
C ALA A 525 21.89 -4.43 -39.06
N GLY A 526 23.21 -4.47 -39.24
CA GLY A 526 24.26 -4.52 -38.25
C GLY A 526 24.19 -3.64 -37.01
N ASP A 527 24.94 -4.06 -36.00
CA ASP A 527 25.37 -3.35 -34.77
C ASP A 527 24.32 -2.88 -33.73
N VAL A 528 23.17 -3.50 -33.63
CA VAL A 528 22.34 -3.36 -32.46
C VAL A 528 22.42 -4.61 -31.60
N ALA A 529 22.87 -4.48 -30.36
CA ALA A 529 22.98 -5.58 -29.43
C ALA A 529 21.63 -6.31 -29.31
N ALA A 530 21.59 -7.59 -29.71
CA ALA A 530 20.43 -8.42 -29.47
C ALA A 530 20.21 -8.53 -27.96
N LEU A 531 18.95 -8.41 -27.51
CA LEU A 531 18.62 -8.69 -26.11
C LEU A 531 19.05 -10.12 -25.80
N PRO A 532 19.79 -10.36 -24.72
CA PRO A 532 20.03 -11.72 -24.27
C PRO A 532 18.67 -12.38 -24.01
N GLN A 533 18.48 -13.59 -24.52
CA GLN A 533 17.38 -14.41 -24.05
C GLN A 533 17.51 -14.55 -22.54
N PRO A 534 16.43 -14.63 -21.77
CA PRO A 534 16.51 -14.82 -20.33
C PRO A 534 17.20 -16.16 -20.06
N ASP A 535 18.51 -16.08 -19.90
CA ASP A 535 19.33 -17.24 -19.59
C ASP A 535 19.30 -17.42 -18.08
N THR A 536 18.81 -18.56 -17.64
CA THR A 536 18.62 -18.91 -16.24
C THR A 536 19.94 -19.08 -15.46
N THR A 537 21.10 -18.77 -16.06
CA THR A 537 22.44 -19.06 -15.51
C THR A 537 23.38 -17.85 -15.28
N THR A 538 22.96 -16.59 -15.43
CA THR A 538 23.90 -15.45 -15.40
C THR A 538 24.07 -14.76 -14.05
N ALA A 539 25.00 -15.24 -13.24
CA ALA A 539 25.45 -14.64 -11.98
C ALA A 539 26.19 -13.26 -12.05
N PRO A 540 26.87 -12.82 -13.15
CA PRO A 540 27.58 -11.52 -13.17
C PRO A 540 26.68 -10.30 -13.31
N THR A 541 25.55 -10.41 -14.01
CA THR A 541 24.62 -9.31 -14.26
C THR A 541 23.81 -8.98 -13.00
N GLU A 542 23.48 -9.98 -12.19
CA GLU A 542 22.85 -9.81 -10.87
C GLU A 542 23.70 -8.97 -9.93
N ARG A 543 25.03 -9.18 -9.90
CA ARG A 543 25.92 -8.41 -9.00
C ARG A 543 26.03 -6.93 -9.38
N ALA A 544 25.97 -6.59 -10.65
CA ALA A 544 26.01 -5.20 -11.12
C ALA A 544 24.69 -4.47 -10.80
N LEU A 545 23.57 -5.14 -11.04
CA LEU A 545 22.23 -4.62 -10.72
C LEU A 545 22.03 -4.51 -9.20
N ASP A 546 22.46 -5.51 -8.43
CA ASP A 546 22.47 -5.51 -6.98
C ASP A 546 23.32 -4.39 -6.38
N ARG A 547 24.48 -4.15 -6.96
CA ARG A 547 25.36 -3.06 -6.52
C ARG A 547 24.73 -1.70 -6.81
N MET A 548 24.09 -1.54 -7.96
CA MET A 548 23.39 -0.32 -8.32
C MET A 548 22.14 -0.08 -7.46
N LEU A 549 21.30 -1.09 -7.27
CA LEU A 549 20.11 -0.98 -6.42
C LEU A 549 20.47 -0.71 -4.96
N ARG A 550 21.58 -1.26 -4.46
CA ARG A 550 22.13 -0.89 -3.13
C ARG A 550 22.59 0.57 -3.08
N LEU A 551 23.18 1.10 -4.14
CA LEU A 551 23.53 2.51 -4.25
C LEU A 551 22.29 3.41 -4.28
N PHE A 552 21.23 3.00 -4.97
CA PHE A 552 19.94 3.69 -4.97
C PHE A 552 19.29 3.70 -3.58
N VAL A 553 19.27 2.57 -2.89
CA VAL A 553 18.76 2.43 -1.52
C VAL A 553 19.55 3.31 -0.53
N GLN A 554 20.87 3.40 -0.68
CA GLN A 554 21.70 4.26 0.16
C GLN A 554 21.48 5.74 -0.10
N SER A 555 21.28 6.15 -1.36
CA SER A 555 21.00 7.55 -1.70
C SER A 555 19.59 7.97 -1.24
N ALA A 556 18.59 7.11 -1.40
CA ALA A 556 17.24 7.36 -0.88
C ALA A 556 17.20 7.46 0.66
N ARG A 557 18.00 6.65 1.38
CA ARG A 557 18.13 6.75 2.85
C ARG A 557 18.81 8.06 3.31
N ARG A 558 19.75 8.60 2.53
CA ARG A 558 20.38 9.91 2.81
C ARG A 558 19.49 11.10 2.51
N ALA A 559 18.58 10.97 1.56
CA ALA A 559 17.60 12.02 1.22
C ALA A 559 16.38 12.05 2.16
N ALA A 560 16.15 11.00 2.93
CA ALA A 560 15.03 10.88 3.88
C ALA A 560 15.46 11.11 5.36
N GLY A 561 16.72 11.32 5.64
CA GLY A 561 17.30 11.69 6.95
C GLY A 561 17.90 13.07 6.90
#